data_2f185c9392f76017abdc47f8ccdeef2d
#
_entry.id   2f185c9392f76017abdc47f8ccdeef2d
#
_cell.length_a   1.000
_cell.length_b   1.000
_cell.length_c   1.000
_cell.angle_alpha   90.00
_cell.angle_beta   90.00
_cell.angle_gamma   90.00
#
_symmetry.space_group_name_H-M   'P 1'
#
loop_
_entity.id
_entity.type
_entity.pdbx_description
1 polymer ?
#
loop_
_entity_poly.entity_id
_entity_poly.type
_entity_poly.pdbx_seq_one_letter_code
_entity_poly.pdbx_strand_id
1 'polypeptide(L)'
;IPTHGSICFHPSLLPLHRGPSSINWPIIGGSTKTGLSIFYPNDGLDEGEILLQKEVDIGPDDTLGDVYFKKIFPLGLEACVEAANLIESGNAPKTPQDDSKATYESWCKKSDARIDWKKPGNEIYNLIRGCNPQPGAWAEFMGDEYIFYDTKFIDEQSAEHFPGQIISINAENVRIAVKGGFIEVSRFKSDQGKLFVKDMNTAVFT
;
A
#
# COMPACT_ATOMS: atom_id res chain seq x y z
N ILE A 1 -4.14 23.12 27.31
CA ILE A 1 -3.09 23.39 26.28
C ILE A 1 -1.83 22.70 26.77
N PRO A 2 -1.18 21.86 25.97
CA PRO A 2 0.03 21.15 26.40
C PRO A 2 1.20 22.13 26.60
N THR A 3 2.01 21.89 27.62
CA THR A 3 3.11 22.78 28.01
C THR A 3 4.23 22.83 26.98
N HIS A 4 4.46 21.72 26.28
CA HIS A 4 5.55 21.56 25.29
C HIS A 4 5.07 21.53 23.85
N GLY A 5 3.83 21.94 23.59
CA GLY A 5 3.22 21.89 22.25
C GLY A 5 2.67 20.52 21.88
N SER A 6 2.39 20.32 20.60
CA SER A 6 1.86 19.07 20.04
C SER A 6 2.77 18.56 18.94
N ILE A 7 2.84 17.26 18.79
CA ILE A 7 3.52 16.58 17.67
C ILE A 7 2.55 15.61 17.01
N CYS A 8 2.73 15.38 15.71
CA CYS A 8 1.98 14.42 14.93
C CYS A 8 2.90 13.30 14.45
N PHE A 9 2.34 12.10 14.39
CA PHE A 9 2.93 10.95 13.71
C PHE A 9 2.33 10.82 12.32
N HIS A 10 3.15 10.76 11.29
CA HIS A 10 2.73 10.53 9.92
C HIS A 10 3.53 9.37 9.30
N PRO A 11 2.87 8.31 8.79
CA PRO A 11 3.56 7.13 8.30
C PRO A 11 4.05 7.29 6.85
N SER A 12 4.84 8.32 6.60
CA SER A 12 5.64 8.53 5.38
C SER A 12 6.91 9.32 5.68
N LEU A 13 7.79 9.38 4.69
CA LEU A 13 8.96 10.28 4.70
C LEU A 13 8.54 11.64 4.14
N LEU A 14 7.97 12.51 4.98
CA LEU A 14 7.61 13.87 4.59
C LEU A 14 8.81 14.62 3.97
N PRO A 15 8.61 15.40 2.91
CA PRO A 15 7.35 15.91 2.38
C PRO A 15 6.62 15.00 1.38
N LEU A 16 7.08 13.77 1.19
CA LEU A 16 6.41 12.81 0.31
C LEU A 16 5.17 12.22 1.00
N HIS A 17 4.12 12.01 0.20
CA HIS A 17 2.89 11.35 0.65
C HIS A 17 2.18 12.07 1.81
N ARG A 18 2.07 13.40 1.76
CA ARG A 18 1.20 14.18 2.63
C ARG A 18 -0.26 13.76 2.43
N GLY A 19 -1.07 13.78 3.47
CA GLY A 19 -2.47 13.38 3.43
C GLY A 19 -2.71 11.94 3.84
N PRO A 20 -3.97 11.47 3.77
CA PRO A 20 -4.35 10.13 4.21
C PRO A 20 -3.86 9.05 3.24
N SER A 21 -3.83 7.79 3.73
CA SER A 21 -3.37 6.61 2.97
C SER A 21 -1.89 6.65 2.55
N SER A 22 -1.07 7.33 3.32
CA SER A 22 0.37 7.54 3.04
C SER A 22 1.21 6.25 3.02
N ILE A 23 0.66 5.09 3.38
CA ILE A 23 1.31 3.78 3.23
C ILE A 23 0.83 3.06 1.96
N ASN A 24 -0.43 3.24 1.55
CA ASN A 24 -0.96 2.64 0.32
C ASN A 24 -0.19 3.15 -0.91
N TRP A 25 -0.09 4.46 -1.06
CA TRP A 25 0.38 5.10 -2.27
C TRP A 25 1.83 4.81 -2.63
N PRO A 26 2.82 4.82 -1.72
CA PRO A 26 4.18 4.40 -2.06
C PRO A 26 4.24 2.95 -2.54
N ILE A 27 3.45 2.02 -1.96
CA ILE A 27 3.44 0.64 -2.40
C ILE A 27 2.78 0.51 -3.78
N ILE A 28 1.64 1.16 -4.00
CA ILE A 28 0.94 1.20 -5.30
C ILE A 28 1.85 1.79 -6.38
N GLY A 29 2.59 2.85 -6.04
CA GLY A 29 3.57 3.49 -6.93
C GLY A 29 4.85 2.68 -7.18
N GLY A 30 5.03 1.55 -6.50
CA GLY A 30 6.22 0.70 -6.66
C GLY A 30 7.47 1.22 -5.96
N SER A 31 7.32 2.09 -4.96
CA SER A 31 8.45 2.53 -4.15
C SER A 31 9.07 1.36 -3.38
N THR A 32 10.40 1.39 -3.25
CA THR A 32 11.15 0.39 -2.47
C THR A 32 11.45 0.84 -1.04
N LYS A 33 11.08 2.09 -0.71
CA LYS A 33 11.29 2.71 0.59
C LYS A 33 10.09 3.55 0.98
N THR A 34 9.86 3.62 2.28
CA THR A 34 8.95 4.53 2.94
C THR A 34 9.48 4.81 4.35
N GLY A 35 8.65 5.26 5.26
CA GLY A 35 9.06 5.48 6.64
C GLY A 35 7.99 6.13 7.48
N LEU A 36 8.45 6.86 8.48
CA LEU A 36 7.59 7.67 9.33
C LEU A 36 8.25 9.01 9.61
N SER A 37 7.44 10.00 9.87
CA SER A 37 7.84 11.32 10.33
C SER A 37 7.11 11.68 11.61
N ILE A 38 7.85 12.22 12.59
CA ILE A 38 7.28 12.95 13.70
C ILE A 38 7.50 14.44 13.40
N PHE A 39 6.44 15.23 13.42
CA PHE A 39 6.50 16.63 13.04
C PHE A 39 5.62 17.52 13.92
N TYR A 40 5.88 18.82 13.91
CA TYR A 40 5.05 19.82 14.59
C TYR A 40 3.92 20.25 13.68
N PRO A 41 2.63 20.06 14.05
CA PRO A 41 1.52 20.46 13.21
C PRO A 41 1.45 21.99 13.06
N ASN A 42 1.06 22.43 11.87
CA ASN A 42 0.72 23.80 11.55
C ASN A 42 -0.70 23.86 10.92
N ASP A 43 -1.05 24.96 10.27
CA ASP A 43 -2.37 25.11 9.65
C ASP A 43 -2.51 24.35 8.32
N GLY A 44 -1.41 23.87 7.74
CA GLY A 44 -1.39 23.10 6.49
C GLY A 44 -1.51 21.58 6.73
N LEU A 45 -1.75 20.87 5.64
CA LEU A 45 -1.88 19.40 5.67
C LEU A 45 -0.49 18.74 5.68
N ASP A 46 -0.05 18.24 6.83
CA ASP A 46 1.22 17.53 7.03
C ASP A 46 2.48 18.34 6.60
N GLU A 47 2.40 19.68 6.70
CA GLU A 47 3.43 20.61 6.20
C GLU A 47 4.37 21.11 7.28
N GLY A 48 4.11 20.79 8.53
CA GLY A 48 4.87 21.31 9.66
C GLY A 48 6.31 20.83 9.71
N GLU A 49 7.12 21.51 10.53
CA GLU A 49 8.55 21.23 10.69
C GLU A 49 8.77 19.82 11.24
N ILE A 50 9.72 19.10 10.65
CA ILE A 50 10.06 17.73 11.04
C ILE A 50 10.91 17.73 12.30
N LEU A 51 10.51 16.91 13.27
CA LEU A 51 11.28 16.64 14.48
C LEU A 51 12.24 15.47 14.25
N LEU A 52 11.74 14.34 13.73
CA LEU A 52 12.57 13.19 13.34
C LEU A 52 11.88 12.35 12.25
N GLN A 53 12.69 11.59 11.53
CA GLN A 53 12.23 10.63 10.52
C GLN A 53 12.97 9.31 10.70
N LYS A 54 12.27 8.23 10.37
CA LYS A 54 12.83 6.87 10.31
C LYS A 54 12.44 6.23 8.99
N GLU A 55 13.39 5.63 8.31
CA GLU A 55 13.20 4.98 7.02
C GLU A 55 12.97 3.47 7.21
N VAL A 56 12.15 2.86 6.36
CA VAL A 56 11.96 1.42 6.24
C VAL A 56 11.95 1.00 4.77
N ASP A 57 12.48 -0.18 4.48
CA ASP A 57 12.41 -0.77 3.15
C ASP A 57 11.03 -1.39 2.91
N ILE A 58 10.52 -1.24 1.67
CA ILE A 58 9.36 -1.97 1.15
C ILE A 58 9.91 -3.13 0.33
N GLY A 59 9.75 -4.35 0.83
CA GLY A 59 10.12 -5.55 0.11
C GLY A 59 9.23 -5.78 -1.13
N PRO A 60 9.69 -6.60 -2.09
CA PRO A 60 8.97 -6.84 -3.33
C PRO A 60 7.58 -7.44 -3.14
N ASP A 61 7.40 -8.20 -2.07
CA ASP A 61 6.15 -8.89 -1.73
C ASP A 61 5.44 -8.32 -0.49
N ASP A 62 5.97 -7.26 0.11
CA ASP A 62 5.34 -6.63 1.26
C ASP A 62 3.97 -6.06 0.88
N THR A 63 2.98 -6.40 1.66
CA THR A 63 1.66 -5.77 1.61
C THR A 63 1.62 -4.51 2.47
N LEU A 64 0.58 -3.68 2.31
CA LEU A 64 0.27 -2.59 3.23
C LEU A 64 0.28 -3.06 4.69
N GLY A 65 -0.34 -4.22 4.95
CA GLY A 65 -0.38 -4.80 6.29
C GLY A 65 1.01 -5.17 6.82
N ASP A 66 1.87 -5.73 5.98
CA ASP A 66 3.24 -6.07 6.36
C ASP A 66 4.05 -4.82 6.69
N VAL A 67 4.02 -3.82 5.80
CA VAL A 67 4.72 -2.55 6.01
C VAL A 67 4.24 -1.86 7.28
N TYR A 68 2.92 -1.79 7.50
CA TYR A 68 2.38 -1.15 8.70
C TYR A 68 2.69 -1.92 9.97
N PHE A 69 2.21 -3.18 10.07
CA PHE A 69 2.25 -3.90 11.35
C PHE A 69 3.63 -4.43 11.72
N LYS A 70 4.46 -4.80 10.73
CA LYS A 70 5.76 -5.41 11.00
C LYS A 70 6.92 -4.40 11.02
N LYS A 71 6.73 -3.22 10.39
CA LYS A 71 7.83 -2.23 10.22
C LYS A 71 7.48 -0.88 10.82
N ILE A 72 6.48 -0.18 10.30
CA ILE A 72 6.17 1.20 10.71
C ILE A 72 5.64 1.28 12.13
N PHE A 73 4.72 0.41 12.53
CA PHE A 73 4.10 0.47 13.85
C PHE A 73 5.11 0.26 15.00
N PRO A 74 5.95 -0.81 15.03
CA PRO A 74 6.94 -0.96 16.09
C PRO A 74 7.97 0.18 16.09
N LEU A 75 8.46 0.59 14.91
CA LEU A 75 9.40 1.70 14.79
C LEU A 75 8.78 3.03 15.23
N GLY A 76 7.47 3.20 15.02
CA GLY A 76 6.71 4.37 15.43
C GLY A 76 6.63 4.53 16.95
N LEU A 77 6.48 3.42 17.68
CA LEU A 77 6.50 3.44 19.14
C LEU A 77 7.87 3.94 19.66
N GLU A 78 8.96 3.43 19.09
CA GLU A 78 10.32 3.87 19.43
C GLU A 78 10.53 5.36 19.08
N ALA A 79 10.07 5.76 17.89
CA ALA A 79 10.18 7.14 17.42
C ALA A 79 9.41 8.13 18.30
N CYS A 80 8.22 7.75 18.77
CA CYS A 80 7.44 8.60 19.68
C CYS A 80 8.15 8.81 21.02
N VAL A 81 8.75 7.77 21.58
CA VAL A 81 9.55 7.87 22.82
C VAL A 81 10.78 8.75 22.60
N GLU A 82 11.51 8.54 21.51
CA GLU A 82 12.67 9.37 21.14
C GLU A 82 12.28 10.84 20.99
N ALA A 83 11.19 11.13 20.29
CA ALA A 83 10.68 12.48 20.12
C ALA A 83 10.33 13.15 21.46
N ALA A 84 9.68 12.42 22.37
CA ALA A 84 9.35 12.93 23.70
C ALA A 84 10.61 13.29 24.49
N ASN A 85 11.63 12.43 24.48
CA ASN A 85 12.91 12.67 25.15
C ASN A 85 13.67 13.88 24.58
N LEU A 86 13.65 14.04 23.25
CA LEU A 86 14.23 15.21 22.58
C LEU A 86 13.54 16.51 22.99
N ILE A 87 12.23 16.49 23.08
CA ILE A 87 11.44 17.66 23.52
C ILE A 87 11.73 17.98 24.99
N GLU A 88 11.71 17.00 25.87
CA GLU A 88 11.96 17.18 27.30
C GLU A 88 13.36 17.74 27.56
N SER A 89 14.36 17.26 26.82
CA SER A 89 15.75 17.75 26.93
C SER A 89 16.00 19.10 26.25
N GLY A 90 15.02 19.67 25.55
CA GLY A 90 15.19 20.91 24.79
C GLY A 90 16.03 20.77 23.51
N ASN A 91 16.29 19.53 23.06
CA ASN A 91 17.14 19.25 21.90
C ASN A 91 16.33 18.85 20.66
N ALA A 92 14.99 18.99 20.69
CA ALA A 92 14.13 18.61 19.57
C ALA A 92 14.35 19.54 18.37
N PRO A 93 14.81 19.01 17.21
CA PRO A 93 15.00 19.81 16.01
C PRO A 93 13.67 20.28 15.42
N LYS A 94 13.76 21.33 14.59
CA LYS A 94 12.66 21.85 13.78
C LYS A 94 13.19 22.04 12.37
N THR A 95 13.10 21.00 11.57
CA THR A 95 13.59 21.01 10.19
C THR A 95 12.45 21.35 9.23
N PRO A 96 12.51 22.51 8.54
CA PRO A 96 11.51 22.84 7.52
C PRO A 96 11.45 21.78 6.43
N GLN A 97 10.26 21.48 5.95
CA GLN A 97 10.08 20.61 4.80
C GLN A 97 10.41 21.33 3.48
N ASP A 98 10.96 20.60 2.51
CA ASP A 98 11.20 21.11 1.16
C ASP A 98 9.93 20.94 0.32
N ASP A 99 9.11 21.96 0.24
CA ASP A 99 7.83 21.93 -0.48
C ASP A 99 7.98 21.68 -1.98
N SER A 100 9.15 21.90 -2.56
CA SER A 100 9.41 21.56 -3.96
C SER A 100 9.39 20.05 -4.25
N LYS A 101 9.49 19.23 -3.20
CA LYS A 101 9.45 17.75 -3.25
C LYS A 101 8.15 17.18 -2.73
N ALA A 102 7.23 18.03 -2.26
CA ALA A 102 6.00 17.55 -1.64
C ALA A 102 5.08 16.85 -2.64
N THR A 103 4.52 15.73 -2.20
CA THR A 103 3.41 15.07 -2.87
C THR A 103 2.20 15.00 -1.96
N TYR A 104 1.02 15.04 -2.55
CA TYR A 104 -0.26 15.02 -1.84
C TYR A 104 -1.15 13.95 -2.42
N GLU A 105 -1.59 13.01 -1.62
CA GLU A 105 -2.52 11.99 -2.04
C GLU A 105 -3.77 11.99 -1.13
N SER A 106 -4.91 11.67 -1.75
CA SER A 106 -6.17 11.52 -1.03
C SER A 106 -6.32 10.12 -0.42
N TRP A 107 -7.46 9.88 0.22
CA TRP A 107 -7.84 8.53 0.63
C TRP A 107 -7.79 7.56 -0.54
N CYS A 108 -7.09 6.44 -0.35
CA CYS A 108 -7.17 5.29 -1.25
C CYS A 108 -8.54 4.62 -1.06
N LYS A 109 -9.46 4.93 -1.98
CA LYS A 109 -10.85 4.47 -1.93
C LYS A 109 -11.03 3.18 -2.72
N LYS A 110 -12.20 2.57 -2.60
CA LYS A 110 -12.58 1.40 -3.39
C LYS A 110 -12.45 1.63 -4.90
N SER A 111 -12.78 2.83 -5.39
CA SER A 111 -12.60 3.20 -6.81
C SER A 111 -11.16 3.13 -7.27
N ASP A 112 -10.22 3.49 -6.40
CA ASP A 112 -8.79 3.51 -6.71
C ASP A 112 -8.19 2.09 -6.69
N ALA A 113 -8.86 1.17 -6.01
CA ALA A 113 -8.47 -0.23 -5.85
C ALA A 113 -9.03 -1.16 -6.95
N ARG A 114 -9.77 -0.63 -7.93
CA ARG A 114 -10.23 -1.45 -9.06
C ARG A 114 -9.06 -1.85 -9.95
N ILE A 115 -8.94 -3.14 -10.23
CA ILE A 115 -7.89 -3.67 -11.10
C ILE A 115 -8.20 -3.29 -12.55
N ASP A 116 -7.26 -2.62 -13.20
CA ASP A 116 -7.25 -2.42 -14.66
C ASP A 116 -6.29 -3.43 -15.29
N TRP A 117 -6.85 -4.48 -15.87
CA TRP A 117 -6.08 -5.55 -16.50
C TRP A 117 -5.23 -5.11 -17.70
N LYS A 118 -5.46 -3.91 -18.25
CA LYS A 118 -4.65 -3.34 -19.35
C LYS A 118 -3.29 -2.84 -18.88
N LYS A 119 -3.12 -2.68 -17.57
CA LYS A 119 -1.87 -2.24 -16.98
C LYS A 119 -0.80 -3.34 -16.96
N PRO A 120 0.49 -2.97 -16.84
CA PRO A 120 1.57 -3.94 -16.61
C PRO A 120 1.32 -4.79 -15.35
N GLY A 121 1.73 -6.05 -15.38
CA GLY A 121 1.50 -6.98 -14.28
C GLY A 121 2.11 -6.55 -12.95
N ASN A 122 3.28 -5.93 -12.97
CA ASN A 122 3.91 -5.36 -11.79
C ASN A 122 3.10 -4.21 -11.17
N GLU A 123 2.45 -3.36 -11.99
CA GLU A 123 1.57 -2.30 -11.49
C GLU A 123 0.29 -2.88 -10.86
N ILE A 124 -0.30 -3.91 -11.49
CA ILE A 124 -1.44 -4.64 -10.93
C ILE A 124 -1.06 -5.29 -9.60
N TYR A 125 0.10 -5.94 -9.54
CA TYR A 125 0.60 -6.55 -8.33
C TYR A 125 0.83 -5.52 -7.21
N ASN A 126 1.42 -4.37 -7.54
CA ASN A 126 1.62 -3.27 -6.61
C ASN A 126 0.28 -2.73 -6.08
N LEU A 127 -0.74 -2.60 -6.95
CA LEU A 127 -2.09 -2.23 -6.52
C LEU A 127 -2.66 -3.23 -5.52
N ILE A 128 -2.57 -4.53 -5.82
CA ILE A 128 -3.11 -5.57 -4.95
C ILE A 128 -2.43 -5.54 -3.59
N ARG A 129 -1.10 -5.55 -3.53
CA ARG A 129 -0.36 -5.54 -2.26
C ARG A 129 -0.50 -4.21 -1.50
N GLY A 130 -0.56 -3.07 -2.22
CA GLY A 130 -0.75 -1.74 -1.63
C GLY A 130 -2.17 -1.49 -1.10
N CYS A 131 -3.14 -2.26 -1.55
CA CYS A 131 -4.51 -2.26 -1.03
C CYS A 131 -4.81 -3.39 -0.03
N ASN A 132 -3.86 -4.25 0.31
CA ASN A 132 -4.06 -5.38 1.21
C ASN A 132 -3.60 -5.05 2.64
N PRO A 133 -4.45 -5.02 3.68
CA PRO A 133 -5.82 -5.57 3.69
C PRO A 133 -6.92 -4.60 3.23
N GLN A 134 -6.67 -3.31 3.12
CA GLN A 134 -7.69 -2.30 2.79
C GLN A 134 -7.17 -1.23 1.85
N PRO A 135 -8.05 -0.75 0.92
CA PRO A 135 -9.46 -1.08 0.74
C PRO A 135 -9.73 -2.46 0.13
N GLY A 136 -8.70 -3.16 -0.34
CA GLY A 136 -8.74 -4.41 -1.07
C GLY A 136 -8.88 -4.19 -2.58
N ALA A 137 -7.86 -4.60 -3.36
CA ALA A 137 -7.93 -4.53 -4.81
C ALA A 137 -8.95 -5.54 -5.35
N TRP A 138 -9.76 -5.13 -6.32
CA TRP A 138 -10.90 -5.89 -6.78
C TRP A 138 -11.10 -5.85 -8.28
N ALA A 139 -11.77 -6.89 -8.80
CA ALA A 139 -12.25 -6.97 -10.17
C ALA A 139 -13.57 -7.72 -10.23
N GLU A 140 -14.28 -7.61 -11.36
CA GLU A 140 -15.52 -8.32 -11.60
C GLU A 140 -15.26 -9.67 -12.30
N PHE A 141 -15.98 -10.69 -11.88
CA PHE A 141 -15.98 -11.99 -12.50
C PHE A 141 -17.41 -12.56 -12.54
N MET A 142 -17.92 -12.84 -13.73
CA MET A 142 -19.28 -13.34 -13.96
C MET A 142 -20.40 -12.49 -13.32
N GLY A 143 -20.17 -11.17 -13.20
CA GLY A 143 -21.13 -10.22 -12.61
C GLY A 143 -21.01 -10.03 -11.11
N ASP A 144 -20.13 -10.76 -10.45
CA ASP A 144 -19.83 -10.60 -9.02
C ASP A 144 -18.47 -9.92 -8.82
N GLU A 145 -18.33 -9.18 -7.71
CA GLU A 145 -17.10 -8.52 -7.33
C GLU A 145 -16.26 -9.42 -6.44
N TYR A 146 -14.97 -9.52 -6.78
CA TYR A 146 -13.98 -10.28 -6.01
C TYR A 146 -12.82 -9.41 -5.60
N ILE A 147 -12.47 -9.46 -4.32
CA ILE A 147 -11.29 -8.82 -3.74
C ILE A 147 -10.16 -9.83 -3.71
N PHE A 148 -8.98 -9.39 -4.11
CA PHE A 148 -7.79 -10.20 -4.29
C PHE A 148 -6.86 -10.11 -3.07
N TYR A 149 -6.45 -11.25 -2.54
CA TYR A 149 -5.49 -11.38 -1.45
C TYR A 149 -4.51 -12.51 -1.73
N ASP A 150 -3.38 -12.51 -1.00
CA ASP A 150 -2.39 -13.58 -1.01
C ASP A 150 -1.95 -13.91 -2.46
N THR A 151 -1.45 -12.88 -3.14
CA THR A 151 -1.07 -12.94 -4.55
C THR A 151 0.43 -13.00 -4.71
N LYS A 152 0.88 -13.51 -5.88
CA LYS A 152 2.26 -13.44 -6.35
C LYS A 152 2.28 -12.97 -7.80
N PHE A 153 3.26 -12.16 -8.14
CA PHE A 153 3.55 -11.84 -9.53
C PHE A 153 4.63 -12.78 -10.07
N ILE A 154 4.36 -13.40 -11.19
CA ILE A 154 5.28 -14.29 -11.91
C ILE A 154 5.68 -13.57 -13.20
N ASP A 155 6.94 -13.12 -13.25
CA ASP A 155 7.51 -12.46 -14.42
C ASP A 155 7.90 -13.52 -15.47
N GLU A 156 6.96 -13.82 -16.32
CA GLU A 156 7.13 -14.77 -17.43
C GLU A 156 6.45 -14.20 -18.68
N GLN A 157 7.00 -14.42 -19.87
CA GLN A 157 6.34 -13.97 -21.08
C GLN A 157 5.02 -14.72 -21.31
N SER A 158 3.92 -13.97 -21.35
CA SER A 158 2.57 -14.51 -21.59
C SER A 158 2.03 -14.09 -22.97
N ALA A 159 2.79 -14.34 -24.04
CA ALA A 159 2.50 -13.79 -25.37
C ALA A 159 1.17 -14.25 -26.02
N GLU A 160 0.52 -15.26 -25.49
CA GLU A 160 -0.68 -15.90 -26.11
C GLU A 160 -1.99 -15.66 -25.35
N HIS A 161 -1.97 -14.89 -24.26
CA HIS A 161 -3.13 -14.76 -23.38
C HIS A 161 -3.64 -13.32 -23.25
N PHE A 162 -4.94 -13.17 -23.14
CA PHE A 162 -5.54 -11.86 -22.90
C PHE A 162 -5.38 -11.45 -21.42
N PRO A 163 -5.03 -10.18 -21.12
CA PRO A 163 -5.00 -9.68 -19.76
C PRO A 163 -6.35 -9.91 -19.03
N GLY A 164 -6.29 -10.42 -17.81
CA GLY A 164 -7.47 -10.82 -17.03
C GLY A 164 -7.96 -12.25 -17.31
N GLN A 165 -7.39 -12.96 -18.29
CA GLN A 165 -7.76 -14.33 -18.60
C GLN A 165 -7.29 -15.30 -17.52
N ILE A 166 -8.18 -16.15 -17.01
CA ILE A 166 -7.82 -17.28 -16.15
C ILE A 166 -7.15 -18.36 -17.00
N ILE A 167 -5.91 -18.66 -16.70
CA ILE A 167 -5.09 -19.63 -17.44
C ILE A 167 -5.20 -21.02 -16.84
N SER A 168 -5.15 -21.09 -15.54
CA SER A 168 -5.28 -22.35 -14.80
C SER A 168 -5.89 -22.13 -13.43
N ILE A 169 -6.54 -23.17 -12.96
CA ILE A 169 -7.09 -23.28 -11.62
C ILE A 169 -6.60 -24.60 -11.06
N ASN A 170 -5.97 -24.57 -9.90
CA ASN A 170 -5.57 -25.76 -9.18
C ASN A 170 -6.08 -25.70 -7.73
N ALA A 171 -5.70 -26.66 -6.88
CA ALA A 171 -6.18 -26.70 -5.51
C ALA A 171 -5.72 -25.52 -4.63
N GLU A 172 -4.65 -24.81 -5.04
CA GLU A 172 -3.96 -23.81 -4.24
C GLU A 172 -4.17 -22.39 -4.77
N ASN A 173 -4.23 -22.20 -6.09
CA ASN A 173 -4.31 -20.87 -6.70
C ASN A 173 -5.05 -20.83 -8.04
N VAL A 174 -5.42 -19.62 -8.42
CA VAL A 174 -5.84 -19.24 -9.77
C VAL A 174 -4.71 -18.45 -10.40
N ARG A 175 -4.31 -18.82 -11.62
CA ARG A 175 -3.31 -18.11 -12.41
C ARG A 175 -4.00 -17.26 -13.46
N ILE A 176 -3.78 -15.96 -13.42
CA ILE A 176 -4.43 -14.96 -14.29
C ILE A 176 -3.37 -14.28 -15.14
N ALA A 177 -3.59 -14.22 -16.45
CA ALA A 177 -2.67 -13.55 -17.37
C ALA A 177 -2.72 -12.03 -17.18
N VAL A 178 -1.54 -11.42 -17.21
CA VAL A 178 -1.35 -9.97 -17.19
C VAL A 178 -0.27 -9.59 -18.21
N LYS A 179 -0.17 -8.32 -18.55
CA LYS A 179 0.92 -7.85 -19.42
C LYS A 179 2.27 -8.04 -18.73
N GLY A 180 3.12 -8.88 -19.29
CA GLY A 180 4.46 -9.18 -18.79
C GLY A 180 4.51 -10.33 -17.80
N GLY A 181 3.42 -11.15 -17.66
CA GLY A 181 3.46 -12.31 -16.78
C GLY A 181 2.11 -12.81 -16.32
N PHE A 182 2.08 -13.28 -15.09
CA PHE A 182 0.89 -13.82 -14.45
C PHE A 182 0.76 -13.32 -13.01
N ILE A 183 -0.50 -13.18 -12.56
CA ILE A 183 -0.82 -13.05 -11.14
C ILE A 183 -1.37 -14.39 -10.66
N GLU A 184 -0.73 -14.97 -9.68
CA GLU A 184 -1.26 -16.12 -8.94
C GLU A 184 -1.98 -15.62 -7.70
N VAL A 185 -3.21 -16.09 -7.49
CA VAL A 185 -4.07 -15.68 -6.39
C VAL A 185 -4.51 -16.91 -5.62
N SER A 186 -4.23 -16.96 -4.34
CA SER A 186 -4.65 -18.09 -3.49
C SER A 186 -5.88 -17.78 -2.63
N ARG A 187 -6.27 -16.51 -2.52
CA ARG A 187 -7.44 -16.12 -1.73
C ARG A 187 -8.23 -14.98 -2.36
N PHE A 188 -9.53 -15.22 -2.53
CA PHE A 188 -10.51 -14.21 -2.91
C PHE A 188 -11.54 -14.00 -1.80
N LYS A 189 -12.17 -12.83 -1.81
CA LYS A 189 -13.33 -12.53 -0.98
C LYS A 189 -14.39 -11.86 -1.86
N SER A 190 -15.65 -12.31 -1.77
CA SER A 190 -16.81 -11.64 -2.35
C SER A 190 -17.83 -11.32 -1.25
N ASP A 191 -18.88 -10.60 -1.60
CA ASP A 191 -20.03 -10.34 -0.70
C ASP A 191 -20.78 -11.62 -0.35
N GLN A 192 -20.69 -12.67 -1.18
CA GLN A 192 -21.26 -13.98 -0.93
C GLN A 192 -20.36 -14.90 -0.08
N GLY A 193 -19.17 -14.39 0.33
CA GLY A 193 -18.20 -15.14 1.13
C GLY A 193 -16.92 -15.48 0.37
N LYS A 194 -16.22 -16.53 0.83
CA LYS A 194 -14.99 -16.99 0.16
C LYS A 194 -15.37 -17.78 -1.11
N LEU A 195 -14.85 -17.33 -2.25
CA LEU A 195 -14.85 -18.16 -3.43
C LEU A 195 -13.73 -19.19 -3.30
N PHE A 196 -14.10 -20.47 -3.41
CA PHE A 196 -13.11 -21.52 -3.50
C PHE A 196 -12.58 -21.61 -4.92
N VAL A 197 -11.27 -21.66 -5.06
CA VAL A 197 -10.57 -21.74 -6.35
C VAL A 197 -11.15 -22.84 -7.27
N LYS A 198 -11.56 -23.97 -6.70
CA LYS A 198 -12.16 -25.11 -7.43
C LYS A 198 -13.50 -24.81 -8.11
N ASP A 199 -14.19 -23.75 -7.71
CA ASP A 199 -15.50 -23.37 -8.22
C ASP A 199 -15.41 -22.34 -9.37
N MET A 200 -14.20 -21.92 -9.74
CA MET A 200 -13.95 -20.99 -10.84
C MET A 200 -13.78 -21.72 -12.17
N ASN A 201 -14.32 -21.15 -13.23
CA ASN A 201 -14.14 -21.60 -14.61
C ASN A 201 -13.04 -20.81 -15.32
N THR A 202 -12.52 -21.35 -16.43
CA THR A 202 -11.65 -20.57 -17.33
C THR A 202 -12.46 -19.49 -18.02
N ALA A 203 -12.44 -18.30 -17.47
CA ALA A 203 -13.13 -17.11 -17.95
C ALA A 203 -12.21 -15.89 -17.84
N VAL A 204 -12.73 -14.69 -18.01
CA VAL A 204 -11.96 -13.45 -17.98
C VAL A 204 -12.52 -12.53 -16.87
N PHE A 205 -11.64 -12.04 -16.01
CA PHE A 205 -11.95 -10.95 -15.09
C PHE A 205 -12.07 -9.62 -15.85
N THR A 206 -12.99 -8.77 -15.43
CA THR A 206 -13.24 -7.45 -16.03
C THR A 206 -13.08 -6.31 -15.03
#